data_b28530dfbb1115e50b30c5fe35a22c39
#
_entry.id   b28530dfbb1115e50b30c5fe35a22c39
#
_cell.length_a   1.000
_cell.length_b   1.000
_cell.length_c   1.000
_cell.angle_alpha   90.00
_cell.angle_beta   90.00
_cell.angle_gamma   90.00
#
_symmetry.space_group_name_H-M   'P 1'
#
loop_
_entity.id
_entity.type
_entity.pdbx_description
1 polymer ?
#
loop_
_entity_poly.entity_id
_entity_poly.type
_entity_poly.pdbx_seq_one_letter_code
_entity_poly.pdbx_strand_id
1 'polypeptide(L)'
;MHIPTIINLGDFMEEQIKIGERINELLTIRGIDNKTFANAIGVNVSTVGRWKSNTKYMRLSQIIKIANYFNCSLDFLVGRSDNLLDFQPNDCPPFYQYFRDLLKSRGITRNQINRDTRIKSSHFVDWKNGADPHIISLIELANYLDITLDILVGREKI
;
A
#
# COMPACT_ATOMS: atom_id res chain seq x y z
N MET A 1 -17.11 -6.88 -5.95
CA MET A 1 -16.80 -8.22 -5.39
C MET A 1 -17.58 -8.40 -4.11
N HIS A 2 -18.28 -9.51 -3.98
CA HIS A 2 -19.02 -9.83 -2.77
C HIS A 2 -18.09 -10.52 -1.77
N ILE A 3 -17.96 -9.95 -0.55
CA ILE A 3 -17.16 -10.55 0.52
C ILE A 3 -18.10 -11.26 1.47
N PRO A 4 -17.88 -12.56 1.75
CA PRO A 4 -18.72 -13.28 2.69
C PRO A 4 -18.68 -12.63 4.09
N THR A 5 -19.85 -12.45 4.70
CA THR A 5 -19.98 -11.79 6.00
C THR A 5 -19.39 -12.59 7.17
N ILE A 6 -19.15 -13.88 6.97
CA ILE A 6 -18.62 -14.78 8.00
C ILE A 6 -17.10 -14.76 8.09
N ILE A 7 -16.39 -14.15 7.14
CA ILE A 7 -14.93 -14.08 7.10
C ILE A 7 -14.51 -12.74 7.71
N ASN A 8 -13.53 -12.79 8.62
CA ASN A 8 -12.91 -11.58 9.12
C ASN A 8 -12.19 -10.88 7.97
N LEU A 9 -12.61 -9.67 7.63
CA LEU A 9 -12.06 -8.92 6.52
C LEU A 9 -10.54 -8.71 6.64
N GLY A 10 -10.04 -8.47 7.87
CA GLY A 10 -8.61 -8.32 8.12
C GLY A 10 -7.83 -9.57 7.77
N ASP A 11 -8.29 -10.73 8.23
CA ASP A 11 -7.63 -12.01 7.94
C ASP A 11 -7.68 -12.32 6.45
N PHE A 12 -8.83 -12.08 5.81
CA PHE A 12 -8.99 -12.26 4.37
C PHE A 12 -8.01 -11.37 3.59
N MET A 13 -7.88 -10.10 3.97
CA MET A 13 -6.97 -9.15 3.32
C MET A 13 -5.51 -9.53 3.53
N GLU A 14 -5.14 -9.97 4.73
CA GLU A 14 -3.78 -10.42 5.03
C GLU A 14 -3.35 -11.59 4.15
N GLU A 15 -4.24 -12.55 3.93
CA GLU A 15 -3.99 -13.70 3.05
C GLU A 15 -3.79 -13.28 1.58
N GLN A 16 -4.38 -12.17 1.16
CA GLN A 16 -4.29 -11.67 -0.20
C GLN A 16 -3.07 -10.77 -0.44
N ILE A 17 -2.38 -10.33 0.60
CA ILE A 17 -1.21 -9.48 0.46
C ILE A 17 -0.01 -10.32 0.02
N LYS A 18 0.58 -9.97 -1.12
CA LYS A 18 1.64 -10.74 -1.76
C LYS A 18 3.01 -10.05 -1.80
N ILE A 19 3.24 -9.06 -0.95
CA ILE A 19 4.46 -8.23 -1.01
C ILE A 19 5.72 -9.07 -0.95
N GLY A 20 5.79 -10.03 -0.02
CA GLY A 20 6.95 -10.92 0.11
C GLY A 20 7.23 -11.73 -1.16
N GLU A 21 6.19 -12.31 -1.73
CA GLU A 21 6.28 -13.07 -2.99
C GLU A 21 6.72 -12.15 -4.14
N ARG A 22 6.14 -10.95 -4.23
CA ARG A 22 6.48 -9.98 -5.27
C ARG A 22 7.92 -9.50 -5.18
N ILE A 23 8.43 -9.25 -3.97
CA ILE A 23 9.84 -8.88 -3.77
C ILE A 23 10.74 -10.01 -4.26
N ASN A 24 10.47 -11.26 -3.90
CA ASN A 24 11.23 -12.41 -4.36
C ASN A 24 11.23 -12.51 -5.88
N GLU A 25 10.07 -12.37 -6.51
CA GLU A 25 9.88 -12.43 -7.95
C GLU A 25 10.68 -11.33 -8.65
N LEU A 26 10.59 -10.10 -8.19
CA LEU A 26 11.28 -8.95 -8.77
C LEU A 26 12.79 -9.05 -8.62
N LEU A 27 13.30 -9.49 -7.47
CA LEU A 27 14.72 -9.71 -7.25
C LEU A 27 15.25 -10.81 -8.16
N THR A 28 14.49 -11.89 -8.32
CA THR A 28 14.86 -13.00 -9.21
C THR A 28 14.92 -12.54 -10.66
N ILE A 29 13.92 -11.82 -11.14
CA ILE A 29 13.86 -11.29 -12.50
C ILE A 29 15.07 -10.41 -12.79
N ARG A 30 15.48 -9.57 -11.84
CA ARG A 30 16.60 -8.64 -12.01
C ARG A 30 17.96 -9.23 -11.67
N GLY A 31 18.02 -10.44 -11.14
CA GLY A 31 19.27 -11.06 -10.70
C GLY A 31 19.97 -10.32 -9.58
N ILE A 32 19.19 -9.74 -8.64
CA ILE A 32 19.69 -8.94 -7.53
C ILE A 32 19.50 -9.71 -6.22
N ASP A 33 20.55 -9.74 -5.37
CA ASP A 33 20.44 -10.37 -4.05
C ASP A 33 19.86 -9.42 -3.01
N ASN A 34 19.50 -9.97 -1.85
CA ASN A 34 18.91 -9.19 -0.75
C ASN A 34 19.82 -8.07 -0.27
N LYS A 35 21.13 -8.31 -0.21
CA LYS A 35 22.11 -7.34 0.25
C LYS A 35 22.19 -6.14 -0.68
N THR A 36 22.27 -6.39 -1.98
CA THR A 36 22.30 -5.33 -2.99
C THR A 36 21.03 -4.48 -2.92
N PHE A 37 19.89 -5.14 -2.84
CA PHE A 37 18.60 -4.45 -2.70
C PHE A 37 18.54 -3.62 -1.42
N ALA A 38 18.89 -4.19 -0.27
CA ALA A 38 18.88 -3.49 1.01
C ALA A 38 19.76 -2.24 0.97
N ASN A 39 20.97 -2.35 0.42
CA ASN A 39 21.89 -1.21 0.29
C ASN A 39 21.31 -0.13 -0.63
N ALA A 40 20.67 -0.52 -1.74
CA ALA A 40 20.13 0.43 -2.70
C ALA A 40 18.99 1.28 -2.13
N ILE A 41 18.17 0.72 -1.25
CA ILE A 41 17.04 1.44 -0.64
C ILE A 41 17.32 1.92 0.79
N GLY A 42 18.54 1.70 1.31
CA GLY A 42 18.94 2.24 2.58
C GLY A 42 18.38 1.54 3.81
N VAL A 43 18.21 0.22 3.75
CA VAL A 43 17.73 -0.58 4.90
C VAL A 43 18.71 -1.72 5.20
N ASN A 44 18.56 -2.35 6.37
CA ASN A 44 19.35 -3.52 6.73
C ASN A 44 18.84 -4.76 5.96
N VAL A 45 19.74 -5.70 5.70
CA VAL A 45 19.38 -6.97 5.04
C VAL A 45 18.32 -7.73 5.85
N SER A 46 18.40 -7.68 7.19
CA SER A 46 17.37 -8.28 8.05
C SER A 46 15.98 -7.69 7.84
N THR A 47 15.88 -6.40 7.52
CA THR A 47 14.62 -5.75 7.19
C THR A 47 14.00 -6.33 5.93
N VAL A 48 14.81 -6.56 4.90
CA VAL A 48 14.36 -7.22 3.67
C VAL A 48 13.82 -8.62 3.97
N GLY A 49 14.52 -9.38 4.81
CA GLY A 49 14.05 -10.70 5.24
C GLY A 49 12.69 -10.66 5.92
N ARG A 50 12.46 -9.67 6.78
CA ARG A 50 11.15 -9.48 7.43
C ARG A 50 10.06 -9.13 6.43
N TRP A 51 10.35 -8.28 5.45
CA TRP A 51 9.38 -7.94 4.41
C TRP A 51 8.95 -9.16 3.60
N LYS A 52 9.88 -10.07 3.34
CA LYS A 52 9.60 -11.30 2.59
C LYS A 52 8.74 -12.29 3.37
N SER A 53 8.74 -12.23 4.70
CA SER A 53 8.05 -13.19 5.56
C SER A 53 6.86 -12.64 6.33
N ASN A 54 6.81 -11.33 6.60
CA ASN A 54 5.77 -10.73 7.45
C ASN A 54 5.40 -9.33 6.96
N THR A 55 4.62 -9.28 5.90
CA THR A 55 4.31 -8.04 5.17
C THR A 55 3.12 -7.27 5.74
N LYS A 56 2.32 -7.87 6.59
CA LYS A 56 1.12 -7.23 7.13
C LYS A 56 1.38 -5.97 7.95
N TYR A 57 2.60 -5.79 8.44
CA TYR A 57 2.98 -4.62 9.23
C TYR A 57 3.68 -3.53 8.41
N MET A 58 3.76 -3.69 7.10
CA MET A 58 4.41 -2.71 6.26
C MET A 58 3.61 -1.40 6.18
N ARG A 59 4.34 -0.29 6.12
CA ARG A 59 3.76 1.04 6.05
C ARG A 59 3.99 1.69 4.69
N LEU A 60 3.23 2.74 4.41
CA LEU A 60 3.23 3.43 3.12
C LEU A 60 4.64 3.84 2.66
N SER A 61 5.44 4.46 3.52
CA SER A 61 6.79 4.92 3.15
C SER A 61 7.69 3.78 2.69
N GLN A 62 7.58 2.61 3.32
CA GLN A 62 8.34 1.42 2.97
C GLN A 62 7.91 0.86 1.62
N ILE A 63 6.60 0.78 1.38
CA ILE A 63 6.04 0.25 0.13
C ILE A 63 6.43 1.14 -1.04
N ILE A 64 6.40 2.46 -0.86
CA ILE A 64 6.79 3.42 -1.89
C ILE A 64 8.26 3.25 -2.27
N LYS A 65 9.16 3.10 -1.28
CA LYS A 65 10.57 2.85 -1.56
C LYS A 65 10.79 1.62 -2.43
N ILE A 66 10.12 0.53 -2.09
CA ILE A 66 10.23 -0.73 -2.83
C ILE A 66 9.69 -0.56 -4.25
N ALA A 67 8.50 0.00 -4.38
CA ALA A 67 7.85 0.19 -5.68
C ALA A 67 8.65 1.13 -6.59
N ASN A 68 9.22 2.19 -6.02
CA ASN A 68 10.07 3.12 -6.79
C ASN A 68 11.35 2.46 -7.27
N TYR A 69 11.97 1.62 -6.45
CA TYR A 69 13.17 0.90 -6.84
C TYR A 69 12.91 -0.01 -8.04
N PHE A 70 11.77 -0.70 -8.05
CA PHE A 70 11.41 -1.64 -9.11
C PHE A 70 10.63 -1.01 -10.27
N ASN A 71 10.29 0.28 -10.20
CA ASN A 71 9.44 0.96 -11.17
C ASN A 71 8.11 0.23 -11.43
N CYS A 72 7.49 -0.25 -10.37
CA CYS A 72 6.20 -0.93 -10.46
C CYS A 72 5.10 -0.18 -9.72
N SER A 73 3.85 -0.55 -9.99
CA SER A 73 2.71 -0.01 -9.26
C SER A 73 2.65 -0.57 -7.84
N LEU A 74 2.01 0.17 -6.94
CA LEU A 74 1.72 -0.34 -5.60
C LEU A 74 0.76 -1.52 -5.67
N ASP A 75 -0.21 -1.49 -6.58
CA ASP A 75 -1.17 -2.59 -6.76
C ASP A 75 -0.47 -3.89 -7.18
N PHE A 76 0.52 -3.83 -8.07
CA PHE A 76 1.30 -5.01 -8.40
C PHE A 76 2.03 -5.53 -7.16
N LEU A 77 2.69 -4.63 -6.43
CA LEU A 77 3.50 -5.01 -5.28
C LEU A 77 2.69 -5.70 -4.18
N VAL A 78 1.46 -5.27 -3.94
CA VAL A 78 0.60 -5.89 -2.91
C VAL A 78 -0.23 -7.07 -3.43
N GLY A 79 -0.24 -7.32 -4.72
CA GLY A 79 -0.99 -8.43 -5.33
C GLY A 79 -2.41 -8.07 -5.76
N ARG A 80 -2.77 -6.79 -5.83
CA ARG A 80 -4.07 -6.34 -6.37
C ARG A 80 -4.09 -6.32 -7.90
N SER A 81 -2.93 -6.37 -8.53
CA SER A 81 -2.75 -6.45 -9.97
C SER A 81 -1.62 -7.42 -10.31
N ASP A 82 -1.76 -8.17 -11.39
CA ASP A 82 -0.68 -9.02 -11.92
C ASP A 82 0.12 -8.32 -13.03
N ASN A 83 -0.14 -7.04 -13.24
CA ASN A 83 0.42 -6.28 -14.34
C ASN A 83 1.79 -5.69 -13.98
N LEU A 84 2.87 -6.31 -14.46
CA LEU A 84 4.25 -5.84 -14.31
C LEU A 84 4.65 -4.99 -15.52
N LEU A 85 4.03 -3.83 -15.68
CA LEU A 85 4.44 -2.84 -16.66
C LEU A 85 5.30 -1.77 -16.00
N ASP A 86 6.15 -1.14 -16.80
CA ASP A 86 6.88 0.04 -16.34
C ASP A 86 5.90 1.10 -15.86
N PHE A 87 6.09 1.54 -14.64
CA PHE A 87 5.24 2.52 -14.00
C PHE A 87 6.05 3.80 -13.75
N GLN A 88 5.54 4.93 -14.24
CA GLN A 88 6.19 6.23 -14.05
C GLN A 88 5.49 6.99 -12.92
N PRO A 89 5.99 6.88 -11.69
CA PRO A 89 5.32 7.49 -10.55
C PRO A 89 5.54 8.99 -10.49
N ASN A 90 4.55 9.69 -9.95
CA ASN A 90 4.74 11.02 -9.41
C ASN A 90 5.32 10.91 -8.00
N ASP A 91 5.95 11.97 -7.52
CA ASP A 91 6.32 12.08 -6.11
C ASP A 91 5.06 12.12 -5.26
N CYS A 92 5.04 11.32 -4.19
CA CYS A 92 3.89 11.28 -3.30
C CYS A 92 3.83 12.52 -2.43
N PRO A 93 2.69 13.22 -2.39
CA PRO A 93 2.46 14.28 -1.42
C PRO A 93 2.28 13.70 -0.01
N PRO A 94 2.27 14.54 1.04
CA PRO A 94 1.89 14.09 2.37
C PRO A 94 0.51 13.42 2.33
N PHE A 95 0.39 12.23 2.91
CA PHE A 95 -0.79 11.38 2.72
C PHE A 95 -2.07 12.03 3.19
N TYR A 96 -2.10 12.55 4.43
CA TYR A 96 -3.34 13.05 5.01
C TYR A 96 -3.95 14.19 4.18
N GLN A 97 -3.13 15.13 3.77
CA GLN A 97 -3.59 16.28 2.97
C GLN A 97 -4.16 15.84 1.63
N TYR A 98 -3.42 14.97 0.92
CA TYR A 98 -3.86 14.46 -0.37
C TYR A 98 -5.14 13.63 -0.23
N PHE A 99 -5.19 12.75 0.76
CA PHE A 99 -6.34 11.89 0.99
C PHE A 99 -7.60 12.70 1.33
N ARG A 100 -7.45 13.71 2.18
CA ARG A 100 -8.56 14.62 2.51
C ARG A 100 -9.11 15.30 1.26
N ASP A 101 -8.24 15.79 0.40
CA ASP A 101 -8.65 16.48 -0.83
C ASP A 101 -9.30 15.48 -1.81
N LEU A 102 -8.79 14.26 -1.88
CA LEU A 102 -9.38 13.20 -2.69
C LEU A 102 -10.81 12.86 -2.24
N LEU A 103 -11.03 12.69 -0.94
CA LEU A 103 -12.36 12.45 -0.39
C LEU A 103 -13.32 13.59 -0.71
N LYS A 104 -12.87 14.81 -0.53
CA LYS A 104 -13.65 16.00 -0.84
C LYS A 104 -14.06 16.04 -2.31
N SER A 105 -13.13 15.74 -3.21
CA SER A 105 -13.39 15.73 -4.65
C SER A 105 -14.42 14.68 -5.07
N ARG A 106 -14.51 13.60 -4.28
CA ARG A 106 -15.44 12.50 -4.53
C ARG A 106 -16.75 12.61 -3.74
N GLY A 107 -16.89 13.63 -2.91
CA GLY A 107 -18.08 13.81 -2.08
C GLY A 107 -18.23 12.76 -0.99
N ILE A 108 -17.12 12.19 -0.50
CA ILE A 108 -17.13 11.14 0.53
C ILE A 108 -16.71 11.75 1.86
N THR A 109 -17.51 11.46 2.90
CA THR A 109 -17.27 11.97 4.25
C THR A 109 -16.53 10.95 5.11
N ARG A 110 -15.89 11.44 6.19
CA ARG A 110 -15.30 10.57 7.21
C ARG A 110 -16.34 9.66 7.85
N ASN A 111 -17.56 10.17 8.08
CA ASN A 111 -18.63 9.37 8.67
C ASN A 111 -19.01 8.19 7.80
N GLN A 112 -19.03 8.36 6.47
CA GLN A 112 -19.27 7.26 5.55
C GLN A 112 -18.16 6.20 5.67
N ILE A 113 -16.91 6.61 5.72
CA ILE A 113 -15.78 5.70 5.88
C ILE A 113 -15.85 4.97 7.23
N ASN A 114 -16.12 5.69 8.32
CA ASN A 114 -16.27 5.09 9.65
C ASN A 114 -17.39 4.06 9.70
N ARG A 115 -18.50 4.34 9.02
CA ARG A 115 -19.64 3.44 8.98
C ARG A 115 -19.39 2.21 8.13
N ASP A 116 -18.77 2.37 6.96
CA ASP A 116 -18.71 1.35 5.93
C ASP A 116 -17.41 0.55 5.94
N THR A 117 -16.41 0.98 6.69
CA THR A 117 -15.09 0.32 6.76
C THR A 117 -14.64 0.16 8.22
N ARG A 118 -13.49 -0.48 8.41
CA ARG A 118 -12.85 -0.58 9.73
C ARG A 118 -11.98 0.63 10.04
N ILE A 119 -11.90 1.59 9.12
CA ILE A 119 -11.16 2.83 9.35
C ILE A 119 -11.97 3.73 10.28
N LYS A 120 -11.37 4.11 11.40
CA LYS A 120 -12.03 4.89 12.45
C LYS A 120 -11.46 6.31 12.57
N SER A 121 -12.14 7.14 13.34
CA SER A 121 -11.72 8.53 13.58
C SER A 121 -10.29 8.63 14.10
N SER A 122 -9.85 7.65 14.91
CA SER A 122 -8.47 7.61 15.41
C SER A 122 -7.43 7.48 14.30
N HIS A 123 -7.72 6.73 13.25
CA HIS A 123 -6.82 6.65 12.09
C HIS A 123 -6.63 8.01 11.44
N PHE A 124 -7.72 8.76 11.24
CA PHE A 124 -7.65 10.10 10.65
C PHE A 124 -6.83 11.05 11.52
N VAL A 125 -6.99 10.99 12.85
CA VAL A 125 -6.21 11.80 13.79
C VAL A 125 -4.73 11.46 13.70
N ASP A 126 -4.40 10.17 13.69
CA ASP A 126 -3.01 9.71 13.60
C ASP A 126 -2.36 10.16 12.29
N TRP A 127 -3.05 10.00 11.16
CA TRP A 127 -2.53 10.44 9.86
C TRP A 127 -2.35 11.96 9.79
N LYS A 128 -3.29 12.71 10.36
CA LYS A 128 -3.18 14.17 10.46
C LYS A 128 -1.95 14.59 11.23
N ASN A 129 -1.60 13.82 12.26
CA ASN A 129 -0.42 14.06 13.10
C ASN A 129 0.87 13.46 12.52
N GLY A 130 0.83 12.96 11.30
CA GLY A 130 2.02 12.50 10.57
C GLY A 130 2.31 11.01 10.67
N ALA A 131 1.41 10.20 11.24
CA ALA A 131 1.59 8.76 11.27
C ALA A 131 1.58 8.18 9.86
N ASP A 132 2.52 7.26 9.62
CA ASP A 132 2.68 6.56 8.34
C ASP A 132 1.60 5.48 8.22
N PRO A 133 0.71 5.52 7.21
CA PRO A 133 -0.40 4.56 7.12
C PRO A 133 0.04 3.12 6.94
N HIS A 134 -0.69 2.21 7.56
CA HIS A 134 -0.52 0.77 7.36
C HIS A 134 -1.05 0.33 6.00
N ILE A 135 -0.39 -0.68 5.42
CA ILE A 135 -0.81 -1.24 4.12
C ILE A 135 -2.25 -1.77 4.17
N ILE A 136 -2.65 -2.39 5.26
CA ILE A 136 -4.02 -2.95 5.39
C ILE A 136 -5.06 -1.84 5.30
N SER A 137 -4.83 -0.72 5.98
CA SER A 137 -5.72 0.44 5.91
C SER A 137 -5.80 1.02 4.49
N LEU A 138 -4.66 1.10 3.81
CA LEU A 138 -4.60 1.61 2.44
C LEU A 138 -5.37 0.72 1.47
N ILE A 139 -5.20 -0.60 1.58
CA ILE A 139 -5.91 -1.56 0.74
C ILE A 139 -7.43 -1.46 0.98
N GLU A 140 -7.85 -1.39 2.23
CA GLU A 140 -9.27 -1.25 2.57
C GLU A 140 -9.87 0.03 1.98
N LEU A 141 -9.16 1.15 2.08
CA LEU A 141 -9.59 2.41 1.50
C LEU A 141 -9.64 2.36 -0.03
N ALA A 142 -8.62 1.80 -0.67
CA ALA A 142 -8.59 1.67 -2.12
C ALA A 142 -9.74 0.79 -2.63
N ASN A 143 -10.03 -0.30 -1.94
CA ASN A 143 -11.15 -1.18 -2.27
C ASN A 143 -12.49 -0.46 -2.07
N TYR A 144 -12.65 0.26 -0.98
CA TYR A 144 -13.87 1.01 -0.69
C TYR A 144 -14.14 2.08 -1.75
N LEU A 145 -13.10 2.80 -2.15
CA LEU A 145 -13.20 3.89 -3.14
C LEU A 145 -13.16 3.39 -4.59
N ASP A 146 -12.88 2.11 -4.79
CA ASP A 146 -12.72 1.48 -6.11
C ASP A 146 -11.68 2.21 -6.97
N ILE A 147 -10.51 2.42 -6.40
CA ILE A 147 -9.37 3.06 -7.06
C ILE A 147 -8.10 2.25 -6.85
N THR A 148 -7.05 2.58 -7.61
CA THR A 148 -5.72 2.01 -7.39
C THR A 148 -5.09 2.58 -6.12
N LEU A 149 -4.14 1.84 -5.55
CA LEU A 149 -3.34 2.36 -4.44
C LEU A 149 -2.53 3.58 -4.88
N ASP A 150 -2.03 3.59 -6.11
CA ASP A 150 -1.24 4.71 -6.63
C ASP A 150 -2.06 6.00 -6.71
N ILE A 151 -3.33 5.91 -7.11
CA ILE A 151 -4.26 7.05 -7.07
C ILE A 151 -4.55 7.45 -5.61
N LEU A 152 -4.79 6.48 -4.74
CA LEU A 152 -5.12 6.73 -3.34
C LEU A 152 -4.06 7.58 -2.62
N VAL A 153 -2.80 7.35 -2.93
CA VAL A 153 -1.68 8.02 -2.23
C VAL A 153 -1.05 9.17 -3.03
N GLY A 154 -1.53 9.43 -4.24
CA GLY A 154 -1.02 10.52 -5.08
C GLY A 154 0.23 10.17 -5.88
N ARG A 155 0.57 8.91 -5.99
CA ARG A 155 1.69 8.42 -6.81
C ARG A 155 1.31 8.37 -8.28
N GLU A 156 0.02 8.30 -8.57
CA GLU A 156 -0.57 8.46 -9.89
C GLU A 156 -1.70 9.49 -9.79
N LYS A 157 -1.75 10.43 -10.71
CA LYS A 157 -2.81 11.44 -10.75
C LYS A 157 -3.94 10.99 -11.67
N ILE A 158 -5.13 11.37 -11.29
CA ILE A 158 -6.31 11.13 -12.12
C ILE A 158 -6.32 12.08 -13.34
#